data_1f4894d829bca0905dd467333da3aca5
#
_entry.id   1f4894d829bca0905dd467333da3aca5
#
_cell.length_a   1.000
_cell.length_b   1.000
_cell.length_c   1.000
_cell.angle_alpha   90.00
_cell.angle_beta   90.00
_cell.angle_gamma   90.00
#
_symmetry.space_group_name_H-M   'P 1'
#
loop_
_entity.id
_entity.type
_entity.pdbx_description
1 polymer ?
#
loop_
_entity_poly.entity_id
_entity_poly.type
_entity_poly.pdbx_seq_one_letter_code
_entity_poly.pdbx_strand_id
1 'polypeptide(L)'
;TVEAARAISLIAENGANLSIDGATNLLARGTFAASGEATGGTITITAREGSNFTFDGDLTANATPFQSGGAANGGRIDVTADGATMTLVGDVVLRAQANDNLAAASGDNNGGTATLLAQNSGQVQIAGTLLVDTSASAAGLGGFDAFGGQSTVAAQSGGLVDISGDVTLSANGVGGD
;
A
#
# COMPACT_ATOMS: atom_id res chain seq x y z
N THR A 1 12.50 -1.74 9.90
CA THR A 1 11.44 -2.63 9.43
C THR A 1 10.44 -2.88 10.54
N VAL A 2 9.15 -2.73 10.25
CA VAL A 2 8.05 -3.14 11.11
C VAL A 2 7.25 -4.21 10.38
N GLU A 3 7.04 -5.35 11.01
CA GLU A 3 6.30 -6.48 10.44
C GLU A 3 5.16 -6.90 11.38
N ALA A 4 3.96 -7.05 10.83
CA ALA A 4 2.79 -7.53 11.55
C ALA A 4 1.98 -8.48 10.66
N ALA A 5 1.30 -9.44 11.29
CA ALA A 5 0.52 -10.44 10.55
C ALA A 5 -0.76 -9.85 9.91
N ARG A 6 -1.33 -8.76 10.44
CA ARG A 6 -2.62 -8.22 9.97
C ARG A 6 -2.67 -6.72 9.78
N ALA A 7 -2.18 -5.92 10.72
CA ALA A 7 -2.32 -4.48 10.65
C ALA A 7 -1.11 -3.74 11.24
N ILE A 8 -0.74 -2.64 10.59
CA ILE A 8 0.21 -1.64 11.07
C ILE A 8 -0.50 -0.30 11.03
N SER A 9 -0.41 0.47 12.11
CA SER A 9 -0.95 1.83 12.17
C SER A 9 0.11 2.78 12.72
N LEU A 10 0.40 3.85 11.96
CA LEU A 10 1.28 4.96 12.35
C LEU A 10 0.43 6.24 12.30
N ILE A 11 0.30 6.92 13.43
CA ILE A 11 -0.56 8.10 13.54
C ILE A 11 0.21 9.23 14.20
N ALA A 12 0.18 10.42 13.58
CA ALA A 12 0.54 11.68 14.18
C ALA A 12 -0.72 12.55 14.29
N GLU A 13 -1.04 13.05 15.49
CA GLU A 13 -2.26 13.82 15.75
C GLU A 13 -2.04 14.88 16.82
N ASN A 14 -3.03 15.78 17.00
CA ASN A 14 -3.02 16.81 18.06
C ASN A 14 -1.78 17.74 17.96
N GLY A 15 -1.40 18.16 16.77
CA GLY A 15 -0.25 19.03 16.55
C GLY A 15 1.11 18.37 16.79
N ALA A 16 1.18 17.05 16.91
CA ALA A 16 2.44 16.32 17.14
C ALA A 16 3.38 16.42 15.94
N ASN A 17 4.69 16.39 16.21
CA ASN A 17 5.71 16.21 15.20
C ASN A 17 6.30 14.81 15.34
N LEU A 18 6.09 13.96 14.35
CA LEU A 18 6.64 12.61 14.29
C LEU A 18 7.64 12.53 13.13
N SER A 19 8.87 12.13 13.41
CA SER A 19 9.89 11.86 12.40
C SER A 19 10.39 10.43 12.51
N ILE A 20 10.55 9.79 11.36
CA ILE A 20 11.15 8.46 11.25
C ILE A 20 12.35 8.60 10.32
N ASP A 21 13.55 8.41 10.89
CA ASP A 21 14.81 8.56 10.18
C ASP A 21 15.17 7.28 9.43
N GLY A 22 15.70 7.46 8.21
CA GLY A 22 16.17 6.38 7.35
C GLY A 22 15.06 5.57 6.67
N ALA A 23 15.47 4.55 5.94
CA ALA A 23 14.55 3.74 5.16
C ALA A 23 13.56 2.95 6.03
N THR A 24 12.28 3.10 5.76
CA THR A 24 11.18 2.49 6.51
C THR A 24 10.49 1.41 5.69
N ASN A 25 10.42 0.20 6.25
CA ASN A 25 9.70 -0.92 5.67
C ASN A 25 8.56 -1.37 6.59
N LEU A 26 7.33 -1.27 6.10
CA LEU A 26 6.11 -1.71 6.78
C LEU A 26 5.56 -2.94 6.06
N LEU A 27 5.49 -4.08 6.75
CA LEU A 27 5.05 -5.35 6.18
C LEU A 27 3.82 -5.88 6.92
N ALA A 28 2.65 -5.80 6.30
CA ALA A 28 1.39 -6.35 6.82
C ALA A 28 0.91 -7.47 5.88
N ARG A 29 1.51 -8.66 6.00
CA ARG A 29 1.34 -9.75 5.03
C ARG A 29 0.06 -10.58 5.18
N GLY A 30 -0.71 -10.37 6.24
CA GLY A 30 -1.93 -11.13 6.48
C GLY A 30 -1.70 -12.58 6.88
N THR A 31 -2.63 -13.46 6.54
CA THR A 31 -2.60 -14.87 6.92
C THR A 31 -1.99 -15.76 5.85
N PHE A 32 -1.14 -16.69 6.24
CA PHE A 32 -0.73 -17.80 5.39
C PHE A 32 -1.81 -18.89 5.38
N ALA A 33 -2.22 -19.34 4.19
CA ALA A 33 -3.07 -20.51 4.02
C ALA A 33 -2.40 -21.49 3.06
N ALA A 34 -2.03 -22.66 3.54
CA ALA A 34 -1.40 -23.71 2.72
C ALA A 34 -2.36 -24.31 1.68
N SER A 35 -3.65 -24.20 1.91
CA SER A 35 -4.72 -24.65 1.00
C SER A 35 -5.97 -23.81 1.28
N GLY A 36 -6.07 -22.62 0.69
CA GLY A 36 -7.20 -21.74 0.91
C GLY A 36 -6.87 -20.31 0.52
N GLU A 37 -7.79 -19.40 0.81
CA GLU A 37 -7.67 -17.99 0.51
C GLU A 37 -6.66 -17.31 1.44
N ALA A 38 -5.70 -16.59 0.86
CA ALA A 38 -4.79 -15.70 1.59
C ALA A 38 -5.18 -14.24 1.35
N THR A 39 -5.24 -13.45 2.41
CA THR A 39 -5.55 -12.03 2.32
C THR A 39 -4.41 -11.22 2.92
N GLY A 40 -3.94 -10.20 2.22
CA GLY A 40 -2.98 -9.22 2.72
C GLY A 40 -3.53 -8.44 3.92
N GLY A 41 -2.65 -7.86 4.71
CA GLY A 41 -3.04 -7.08 5.88
C GLY A 41 -3.42 -5.64 5.54
N THR A 42 -3.49 -4.79 6.58
CA THR A 42 -3.78 -3.37 6.45
C THR A 42 -2.63 -2.53 6.97
N ILE A 43 -2.23 -1.49 6.22
CA ILE A 43 -1.28 -0.47 6.67
C ILE A 43 -1.99 0.88 6.62
N THR A 44 -1.98 1.58 7.75
CA THR A 44 -2.54 2.93 7.86
C THR A 44 -1.46 3.88 8.34
N ILE A 45 -1.22 4.95 7.60
CA ILE A 45 -0.30 6.03 7.95
C ILE A 45 -1.11 7.31 7.91
N THR A 46 -1.28 7.97 9.05
CA THR A 46 -2.14 9.15 9.15
C THR A 46 -1.43 10.29 9.85
N ALA A 47 -1.44 11.48 9.24
CA ALA A 47 -1.19 12.74 9.89
C ALA A 47 -2.50 13.52 9.96
N ARG A 48 -2.88 14.03 11.13
CA ARG A 48 -4.13 14.79 11.29
C ARG A 48 -4.02 15.88 12.35
N GLU A 49 -5.00 16.78 12.38
CA GLU A 49 -5.16 17.80 13.44
C GLU A 49 -3.92 18.70 13.58
N GLY A 50 -3.42 19.24 12.45
CA GLY A 50 -2.28 20.14 12.43
C GLY A 50 -0.92 19.51 12.76
N SER A 51 -0.84 18.18 12.76
CA SER A 51 0.41 17.46 13.01
C SER A 51 1.34 17.49 11.79
N ASN A 52 2.62 17.15 12.04
CA ASN A 52 3.62 16.94 10.99
C ASN A 52 4.15 15.51 11.09
N PHE A 53 4.11 14.78 10.00
CA PHE A 53 4.69 13.43 9.92
C PHE A 53 5.75 13.39 8.83
N THR A 54 6.99 13.08 9.20
CA THR A 54 8.13 13.05 8.27
C THR A 54 8.73 11.64 8.20
N PHE A 55 8.93 11.16 6.99
CA PHE A 55 9.82 10.03 6.68
C PHE A 55 11.05 10.58 5.98
N ASP A 56 12.21 10.48 6.64
CA ASP A 56 13.46 11.09 6.19
C ASP A 56 14.30 10.18 5.28
N GLY A 57 13.68 9.11 4.78
CA GLY A 57 14.23 8.17 3.82
C GLY A 57 13.13 7.49 3.03
N ASP A 58 13.47 6.42 2.34
CA ASP A 58 12.51 5.68 1.53
C ASP A 58 11.41 5.02 2.38
N LEU A 59 10.17 5.07 1.90
CA LEU A 59 9.06 4.38 2.50
C LEU A 59 8.59 3.22 1.61
N THR A 60 8.66 2.00 2.12
CA THR A 60 7.99 0.85 1.51
C THR A 60 6.90 0.33 2.43
N ALA A 61 5.65 0.38 1.98
CA ALA A 61 4.49 -0.23 2.62
C ALA A 61 4.01 -1.42 1.76
N ASN A 62 3.99 -2.62 2.35
CA ASN A 62 3.64 -3.84 1.64
C ASN A 62 2.57 -4.62 2.39
N ALA A 63 1.38 -4.68 1.80
CA ALA A 63 0.21 -5.43 2.26
C ALA A 63 -0.11 -6.62 1.33
N THR A 64 0.88 -7.11 0.59
CA THR A 64 0.75 -8.31 -0.25
C THR A 64 0.59 -9.55 0.65
N PRO A 65 -0.35 -10.47 0.38
CA PRO A 65 -0.48 -11.68 1.17
C PRO A 65 0.79 -12.54 1.10
N PHE A 66 1.03 -13.28 2.16
CA PHE A 66 2.04 -14.35 2.12
C PHE A 66 1.48 -15.50 1.30
N GLN A 67 2.29 -16.12 0.46
CA GLN A 67 1.92 -17.16 -0.52
C GLN A 67 0.78 -18.08 -0.09
N SER A 68 -0.16 -18.34 -0.98
CA SER A 68 -1.23 -19.31 -0.77
C SER A 68 -1.24 -20.36 -1.89
N GLY A 69 -1.71 -21.57 -1.59
CA GLY A 69 -2.06 -22.55 -2.61
C GLY A 69 -3.50 -22.38 -3.13
N GLY A 70 -4.17 -21.30 -2.78
CA GLY A 70 -5.53 -20.95 -3.17
C GLY A 70 -5.62 -19.51 -3.72
N ALA A 71 -6.80 -18.92 -3.68
CA ALA A 71 -6.99 -17.52 -4.07
C ALA A 71 -6.15 -16.55 -3.22
N ALA A 72 -5.56 -15.53 -3.86
CA ALA A 72 -4.85 -14.46 -3.17
C ALA A 72 -5.60 -13.13 -3.31
N ASN A 73 -5.80 -12.46 -2.18
CA ASN A 73 -6.36 -11.11 -2.17
C ASN A 73 -5.33 -10.13 -1.60
N GLY A 74 -4.97 -9.10 -2.35
CA GLY A 74 -4.14 -7.99 -1.88
C GLY A 74 -4.79 -7.31 -0.67
N GLY A 75 -3.98 -6.73 0.21
CA GLY A 75 -4.45 -6.04 1.39
C GLY A 75 -4.84 -4.59 1.11
N ARG A 76 -4.75 -3.77 2.15
CA ARG A 76 -5.12 -2.35 2.09
C ARG A 76 -3.98 -1.46 2.61
N ILE A 77 -3.70 -0.36 1.91
CA ILE A 77 -2.76 0.68 2.33
C ILE A 77 -3.47 2.02 2.23
N ASP A 78 -3.52 2.74 3.35
CA ASP A 78 -4.05 4.09 3.42
C ASP A 78 -2.96 5.03 3.97
N VAL A 79 -2.58 6.04 3.18
CA VAL A 79 -1.67 7.13 3.55
C VAL A 79 -2.47 8.41 3.48
N THR A 80 -2.70 9.08 4.61
CA THR A 80 -3.61 10.23 4.68
C THR A 80 -3.00 11.39 5.44
N ALA A 81 -3.04 12.58 4.85
CA ALA A 81 -2.85 13.86 5.52
C ALA A 81 -4.21 14.60 5.61
N ASP A 82 -4.75 14.74 6.82
CA ASP A 82 -6.04 15.34 7.10
C ASP A 82 -5.87 16.61 7.95
N GLY A 83 -5.90 17.78 7.32
CA GLY A 83 -5.60 19.05 7.99
C GLY A 83 -4.19 19.06 8.61
N ALA A 84 -3.23 18.39 8.02
CA ALA A 84 -1.91 18.12 8.55
C ALA A 84 -0.87 18.06 7.42
N THR A 85 0.42 17.99 7.74
CA THR A 85 1.49 17.86 6.74
C THR A 85 2.16 16.49 6.86
N MET A 86 2.32 15.82 5.73
CA MET A 86 3.11 14.60 5.59
C MET A 86 4.24 14.84 4.59
N THR A 87 5.48 14.66 5.02
CA THR A 87 6.68 14.84 4.18
C THR A 87 7.39 13.50 4.02
N LEU A 88 7.61 13.08 2.78
CA LEU A 88 8.28 11.85 2.40
C LEU A 88 9.49 12.23 1.54
N VAL A 89 10.69 12.20 2.14
CA VAL A 89 11.92 12.73 1.52
C VAL A 89 12.47 11.78 0.46
N GLY A 90 12.34 10.47 0.66
CA GLY A 90 12.79 9.44 -0.30
C GLY A 90 11.71 8.97 -1.26
N ASP A 91 11.98 7.83 -1.88
CA ASP A 91 11.03 7.14 -2.74
C ASP A 91 9.92 6.46 -1.93
N VAL A 92 8.71 6.46 -2.48
CA VAL A 92 7.53 5.86 -1.83
C VAL A 92 7.01 4.69 -2.66
N VAL A 93 6.93 3.53 -2.03
CA VAL A 93 6.43 2.30 -2.65
C VAL A 93 5.27 1.74 -1.83
N LEU A 94 4.06 1.73 -2.41
CA LEU A 94 2.86 1.17 -1.81
C LEU A 94 2.44 -0.08 -2.59
N ARG A 95 2.53 -1.28 -1.99
CA ARG A 95 2.20 -2.55 -2.63
C ARG A 95 1.08 -3.28 -1.92
N ALA A 96 -0.05 -3.43 -2.59
CA ALA A 96 -1.18 -4.26 -2.16
C ALA A 96 -1.51 -5.29 -3.26
N GLN A 97 -0.49 -5.98 -3.73
CA GLN A 97 -0.57 -6.94 -4.82
C GLN A 97 -1.24 -8.26 -4.37
N ALA A 98 -1.77 -9.01 -5.33
CA ALA A 98 -2.16 -10.39 -5.16
C ALA A 98 -1.37 -11.25 -6.15
N ASN A 99 -0.22 -11.78 -5.71
CA ASN A 99 0.63 -12.60 -6.53
C ASN A 99 0.64 -14.02 -5.99
N ASP A 100 0.17 -14.96 -6.78
CA ASP A 100 0.36 -16.37 -6.53
C ASP A 100 1.52 -16.87 -7.39
N ASN A 101 2.60 -17.29 -6.73
CA ASN A 101 3.78 -17.84 -7.38
C ASN A 101 3.84 -19.37 -7.25
N LEU A 102 2.78 -20.01 -6.75
CA LEU A 102 2.74 -21.46 -6.61
C LEU A 102 2.06 -22.09 -7.83
N ALA A 103 2.75 -23.03 -8.46
CA ALA A 103 2.26 -23.79 -9.63
C ALA A 103 0.96 -24.62 -9.35
N ALA A 104 0.44 -24.56 -8.15
CA ALA A 104 -0.78 -25.23 -7.72
C ALA A 104 -1.87 -24.23 -7.23
N ALA A 105 -1.85 -23.00 -7.75
CA ALA A 105 -2.91 -22.04 -7.47
C ALA A 105 -4.29 -22.62 -7.80
N SER A 106 -5.25 -22.47 -6.91
CA SER A 106 -6.60 -23.02 -7.04
C SER A 106 -7.69 -21.98 -6.86
N GLY A 107 -7.47 -20.73 -7.33
CA GLY A 107 -8.48 -19.68 -7.24
C GLY A 107 -8.06 -18.36 -7.87
N ASP A 108 -9.04 -17.48 -8.06
CA ASP A 108 -8.85 -16.18 -8.65
C ASP A 108 -8.08 -15.24 -7.71
N ASN A 109 -7.20 -14.42 -8.27
CA ASN A 109 -6.41 -13.44 -7.53
C ASN A 109 -6.99 -12.04 -7.70
N ASN A 110 -7.16 -11.34 -6.57
CA ASN A 110 -7.67 -9.97 -6.57
C ASN A 110 -6.63 -9.01 -5.96
N GLY A 111 -6.15 -8.04 -6.74
CA GLY A 111 -5.33 -6.95 -6.24
C GLY A 111 -6.05 -6.19 -5.13
N GLY A 112 -5.29 -5.62 -4.20
CA GLY A 112 -5.85 -4.89 -3.06
C GLY A 112 -6.14 -3.42 -3.36
N THR A 113 -6.11 -2.61 -2.31
CA THR A 113 -6.35 -1.17 -2.41
C THR A 113 -5.18 -0.40 -1.84
N ALA A 114 -4.71 0.62 -2.54
CA ALA A 114 -3.71 1.55 -2.03
C ALA A 114 -4.15 2.99 -2.30
N THR A 115 -4.23 3.80 -1.25
CA THR A 115 -4.70 5.18 -1.30
C THR A 115 -3.64 6.13 -0.72
N LEU A 116 -3.32 7.20 -1.45
CA LEU A 116 -2.61 8.38 -0.97
C LEU A 116 -3.57 9.56 -1.03
N LEU A 117 -3.92 10.14 0.11
CA LEU A 117 -4.94 11.18 0.21
C LEU A 117 -4.44 12.38 1.00
N ALA A 118 -4.61 13.59 0.44
CA ALA A 118 -4.55 14.86 1.17
C ALA A 118 -5.95 15.48 1.22
N GLN A 119 -6.44 15.80 2.41
CA GLN A 119 -7.77 16.39 2.58
C GLN A 119 -7.82 17.45 3.67
N ASN A 120 -8.88 18.27 3.66
CA ASN A 120 -9.13 19.32 4.67
C ASN A 120 -7.91 20.27 4.83
N SER A 121 -7.37 20.78 3.72
CA SER A 121 -6.14 21.56 3.66
C SER A 121 -4.87 20.80 4.09
N GLY A 122 -4.93 19.48 4.19
CA GLY A 122 -3.76 18.63 4.42
C GLY A 122 -2.80 18.64 3.22
N GLN A 123 -1.54 18.35 3.48
CA GLN A 123 -0.49 18.34 2.46
C GLN A 123 0.29 17.04 2.51
N VAL A 124 0.48 16.40 1.36
CA VAL A 124 1.42 15.30 1.17
C VAL A 124 2.50 15.77 0.19
N GLN A 125 3.75 15.73 0.63
CA GLN A 125 4.90 16.13 -0.16
C GLN A 125 5.84 14.94 -0.32
N ILE A 126 6.13 14.53 -1.56
CA ILE A 126 7.05 13.44 -1.88
C ILE A 126 8.18 14.02 -2.73
N ALA A 127 9.41 14.01 -2.20
CA ALA A 127 10.57 14.51 -2.92
C ALA A 127 11.13 13.49 -3.93
N GLY A 128 10.94 12.20 -3.69
CA GLY A 128 11.33 11.11 -4.59
C GLY A 128 10.21 10.68 -5.54
N THR A 129 10.27 9.43 -5.99
CA THR A 129 9.27 8.80 -6.85
C THR A 129 8.10 8.20 -6.05
N LEU A 130 6.94 8.05 -6.68
CA LEU A 130 5.80 7.32 -6.13
C LEU A 130 5.46 6.11 -7.01
N LEU A 131 5.57 4.92 -6.45
CA LEU A 131 5.04 3.68 -7.03
C LEU A 131 3.85 3.18 -6.20
N VAL A 132 2.68 3.06 -6.80
CA VAL A 132 1.52 2.39 -6.21
C VAL A 132 1.19 1.17 -7.06
N ASP A 133 1.26 -0.03 -6.47
CA ASP A 133 1.07 -1.28 -7.18
C ASP A 133 0.05 -2.18 -6.48
N THR A 134 -1.10 -2.31 -7.11
CA THR A 134 -2.23 -3.15 -6.67
C THR A 134 -2.53 -4.24 -7.69
N SER A 135 -1.54 -4.65 -8.49
CA SER A 135 -1.69 -5.66 -9.53
C SER A 135 -2.01 -7.03 -8.95
N ALA A 136 -2.62 -7.88 -9.77
CA ALA A 136 -2.81 -9.29 -9.49
C ALA A 136 -2.21 -10.16 -10.60
N SER A 137 -1.69 -11.32 -10.24
CA SER A 137 -1.17 -12.30 -11.19
C SER A 137 -1.56 -13.70 -10.75
N ALA A 138 -2.21 -14.45 -11.63
CA ALA A 138 -2.49 -15.88 -11.47
C ALA A 138 -1.52 -16.68 -12.35
N ALA A 139 -0.55 -17.36 -11.73
CA ALA A 139 0.51 -18.10 -12.44
C ALA A 139 0.24 -19.61 -12.59
N GLY A 140 -0.96 -20.08 -12.29
CA GLY A 140 -1.31 -21.50 -12.27
C GLY A 140 -1.78 -22.04 -13.62
N LEU A 141 -1.60 -23.36 -13.84
CA LEU A 141 -2.06 -24.11 -15.02
C LEU A 141 -3.58 -24.37 -15.04
N GLY A 142 -4.37 -23.61 -14.30
CA GLY A 142 -5.78 -23.89 -14.06
C GLY A 142 -6.79 -22.94 -14.71
N GLY A 143 -6.37 -21.99 -15.52
CA GLY A 143 -7.28 -21.01 -16.14
C GLY A 143 -7.98 -20.09 -15.12
N PHE A 144 -7.29 -19.71 -14.05
CA PHE A 144 -7.81 -18.79 -13.04
C PHE A 144 -7.63 -17.34 -13.46
N ASP A 145 -8.58 -16.49 -13.05
CA ASP A 145 -8.58 -15.07 -13.37
C ASP A 145 -7.75 -14.27 -12.37
N ALA A 146 -7.19 -13.15 -12.84
CA ALA A 146 -6.53 -12.19 -12.01
C ALA A 146 -7.14 -10.79 -12.25
N PHE A 147 -7.62 -10.17 -11.19
CA PHE A 147 -8.26 -8.86 -11.23
C PHE A 147 -7.36 -7.83 -10.56
N GLY A 148 -6.92 -6.81 -11.29
CA GLY A 148 -6.20 -5.67 -10.72
C GLY A 148 -7.03 -5.00 -9.62
N GLY A 149 -6.33 -4.45 -8.61
CA GLY A 149 -6.97 -3.75 -7.51
C GLY A 149 -7.23 -2.28 -7.80
N GLN A 150 -7.22 -1.45 -6.76
CA GLN A 150 -7.47 -0.02 -6.87
C GLN A 150 -6.28 0.80 -6.34
N SER A 151 -5.68 1.61 -7.20
CA SER A 151 -4.66 2.61 -6.86
C SER A 151 -5.26 4.01 -6.93
N THR A 152 -5.15 4.79 -5.85
CA THR A 152 -5.70 6.14 -5.77
C THR A 152 -4.67 7.13 -5.24
N VAL A 153 -4.49 8.24 -5.95
CA VAL A 153 -3.80 9.43 -5.46
C VAL A 153 -4.77 10.60 -5.59
N ALA A 154 -5.10 11.25 -4.50
CA ALA A 154 -6.14 12.28 -4.49
C ALA A 154 -5.83 13.45 -3.55
N ALA A 155 -6.28 14.63 -3.97
CA ALA A 155 -6.35 15.83 -3.15
C ALA A 155 -7.81 16.30 -3.09
N GLN A 156 -8.34 16.53 -1.89
CA GLN A 156 -9.74 16.90 -1.68
C GLN A 156 -9.86 18.03 -0.65
N SER A 157 -10.93 18.81 -0.71
CA SER A 157 -11.24 19.83 0.30
C SER A 157 -10.06 20.78 0.60
N GLY A 158 -9.41 21.29 -0.44
CA GLY A 158 -8.24 22.16 -0.32
C GLY A 158 -6.92 21.47 0.03
N GLY A 159 -6.89 20.15 0.01
CA GLY A 159 -5.67 19.36 0.17
C GLY A 159 -4.71 19.53 -1.02
N LEU A 160 -3.44 19.22 -0.80
CA LEU A 160 -2.38 19.25 -1.82
C LEU A 160 -1.60 17.94 -1.78
N VAL A 161 -1.41 17.32 -2.94
CA VAL A 161 -0.42 16.25 -3.16
C VAL A 161 0.62 16.81 -4.13
N ASP A 162 1.86 16.91 -3.68
CA ASP A 162 3.01 17.41 -4.46
C ASP A 162 4.06 16.30 -4.53
N ILE A 163 4.39 15.87 -5.75
CA ILE A 163 5.35 14.79 -6.02
C ILE A 163 6.37 15.29 -7.00
N SER A 164 7.63 15.36 -6.58
CA SER A 164 8.71 15.91 -7.40
C SER A 164 9.27 14.90 -8.42
N GLY A 165 9.19 13.60 -8.13
CA GLY A 165 9.67 12.54 -9.02
C GLY A 165 8.57 11.93 -9.89
N ASP A 166 8.87 10.80 -10.50
CA ASP A 166 7.94 10.07 -11.35
C ASP A 166 6.80 9.42 -10.53
N VAL A 167 5.61 9.34 -11.13
CA VAL A 167 4.45 8.66 -10.55
C VAL A 167 4.07 7.46 -11.39
N THR A 168 4.06 6.29 -10.78
CA THR A 168 3.59 5.05 -11.42
C THR A 168 2.43 4.46 -10.62
N LEU A 169 1.27 4.30 -11.27
CA LEU A 169 0.11 3.60 -10.71
C LEU A 169 -0.13 2.33 -11.54
N SER A 170 -0.07 1.18 -10.89
CA SER A 170 -0.28 -0.13 -11.53
C SER A 170 -1.42 -0.88 -10.85
N ALA A 171 -2.39 -1.33 -11.66
CA ALA A 171 -3.55 -2.11 -11.21
C ALA A 171 -3.90 -3.19 -12.26
N ASN A 172 -2.89 -3.88 -12.78
CA ASN A 172 -3.04 -4.87 -13.85
C ASN A 172 -3.52 -6.22 -13.29
N GLY A 173 -4.41 -6.88 -14.03
CA GLY A 173 -4.72 -8.30 -13.84
C GLY A 173 -4.06 -9.12 -14.95
N VAL A 174 -3.30 -10.15 -14.60
CA VAL A 174 -2.70 -11.10 -15.56
C VAL A 174 -3.14 -12.51 -15.20
N GLY A 175 -4.16 -13.01 -15.92
CA GLY A 175 -4.65 -14.38 -15.77
C GLY A 175 -3.64 -15.40 -16.29
N GLY A 176 -3.78 -16.67 -15.83
CA GLY A 176 -3.04 -17.82 -16.37
C GLY A 176 -3.76 -18.41 -17.58
N ASP A 177 -3.02 -19.00 -18.50
CA ASP A 177 -3.52 -19.77 -19.64
C ASP A 177 -3.82 -21.23 -19.23
#